data_097df75e0794d23e9b75b850253dab61
#
_entry.id   097df75e0794d23e9b75b850253dab61
#
_cell.length_a   1.000
_cell.length_b   1.000
_cell.length_c   1.000
_cell.angle_alpha   90.00
_cell.angle_beta   90.00
_cell.angle_gamma   90.00
#
_symmetry.space_group_name_H-M   'P 1'
#
loop_
_entity.id
_entity.type
_entity.pdbx_description
1 polymer ?
#
loop_
_entity_poly.entity_id
_entity_poly.type
_entity_poly.pdbx_seq_one_letter_code
_entity_poly.pdbx_strand_id
1 'polypeptide(L)'
;MQWDDSAQAGFTTGTPWLFVNPNYKEINVKEQLGREDSVWYYYQKLIALRKSEDYKEVFTYGKVVPMFVEKDGIFAYARKTEDQTVYIITNYSREDITVDLLTTNEQPKLHVLLDNKNDVCLNGNRIRLSSGQAVILG
;
A
#
# COMPACT_ATOMS: atom_id res chain seq x y z
N MET A 1 1.82 -6.18 -17.85
CA MET A 1 1.62 -7.27 -16.87
C MET A 1 1.27 -8.54 -17.64
N GLN A 2 1.89 -9.65 -17.32
CA GLN A 2 1.59 -10.97 -17.88
C GLN A 2 0.18 -11.41 -17.47
N TRP A 3 -0.61 -11.94 -18.42
CA TRP A 3 -2.00 -12.33 -18.14
C TRP A 3 -2.10 -13.74 -17.60
N ASP A 4 -1.35 -14.69 -18.21
CA ASP A 4 -1.37 -16.10 -17.84
C ASP A 4 -0.06 -16.82 -18.23
N ASP A 5 -0.03 -18.13 -18.00
CA ASP A 5 1.07 -19.03 -18.28
C ASP A 5 1.09 -19.58 -19.73
N SER A 6 0.17 -19.15 -20.58
CA SER A 6 0.09 -19.56 -21.99
C SER A 6 1.20 -18.94 -22.85
N ALA A 7 1.30 -19.36 -24.10
CA ALA A 7 2.25 -18.79 -25.05
C ALA A 7 2.12 -17.27 -25.11
N GLN A 8 3.25 -16.58 -25.11
CA GLN A 8 3.34 -15.11 -25.12
C GLN A 8 2.65 -14.45 -23.92
N ALA A 9 2.49 -15.17 -22.79
CA ALA A 9 1.88 -14.67 -21.55
C ALA A 9 0.47 -14.10 -21.74
N GLY A 10 -0.30 -14.62 -22.72
CA GLY A 10 -1.64 -14.16 -23.05
C GLY A 10 -1.70 -12.79 -23.75
N PHE A 11 -0.58 -12.18 -24.16
CA PHE A 11 -0.59 -10.88 -24.83
C PHE A 11 -1.03 -10.97 -26.29
N THR A 12 -0.67 -12.04 -26.99
CA THR A 12 -0.93 -12.20 -28.44
C THR A 12 -0.87 -13.66 -28.82
N THR A 13 -1.53 -14.01 -29.93
CA THR A 13 -1.40 -15.31 -30.58
C THR A 13 -0.29 -15.32 -31.66
N GLY A 14 0.24 -14.15 -32.01
CA GLY A 14 1.33 -13.98 -32.97
C GLY A 14 2.71 -13.83 -32.28
N THR A 15 3.69 -13.31 -33.01
CA THR A 15 5.01 -12.97 -32.46
C THR A 15 4.95 -11.62 -31.78
N PRO A 16 5.24 -11.51 -30.49
CA PRO A 16 5.24 -10.21 -29.82
C PRO A 16 6.40 -9.34 -30.33
N TRP A 17 6.16 -8.04 -30.48
CA TRP A 17 7.19 -7.10 -30.90
C TRP A 17 8.12 -6.65 -29.76
N LEU A 18 7.66 -6.84 -28.51
CA LEU A 18 8.48 -6.65 -27.31
C LEU A 18 8.77 -8.00 -26.66
N PHE A 19 9.92 -8.08 -26.03
CA PHE A 19 10.32 -9.26 -25.28
C PHE A 19 9.34 -9.51 -24.11
N VAL A 20 8.84 -10.73 -24.01
CA VAL A 20 8.02 -11.19 -22.87
C VAL A 20 8.95 -11.67 -21.77
N ASN A 21 8.77 -11.15 -20.55
CA ASN A 21 9.56 -11.57 -19.41
C ASN A 21 9.38 -13.08 -19.16
N PRO A 22 10.46 -13.87 -19.11
CA PRO A 22 10.37 -15.33 -19.01
C PRO A 22 9.71 -15.86 -17.73
N ASN A 23 9.61 -15.01 -16.68
CA ASN A 23 8.95 -15.38 -15.43
C ASN A 23 7.42 -15.46 -15.50
N TYR A 24 6.82 -15.21 -16.67
CA TYR A 24 5.36 -15.25 -16.86
C TYR A 24 4.71 -16.61 -16.53
N LYS A 25 5.51 -17.66 -16.53
CA LYS A 25 5.08 -19.00 -16.13
C LYS A 25 4.68 -19.09 -14.66
N GLU A 26 5.28 -18.25 -13.81
CA GLU A 26 5.09 -18.25 -12.36
C GLU A 26 4.41 -16.97 -11.87
N ILE A 27 4.68 -15.83 -12.53
CA ILE A 27 4.19 -14.51 -12.14
C ILE A 27 3.29 -13.97 -13.24
N ASN A 28 1.98 -14.07 -13.03
CA ASN A 28 0.97 -13.59 -13.97
C ASN A 28 -0.35 -13.33 -13.24
N VAL A 29 -1.29 -12.67 -13.91
CA VAL A 29 -2.60 -12.31 -13.31
C VAL A 29 -3.39 -13.56 -12.92
N LYS A 30 -3.41 -14.59 -13.76
CA LYS A 30 -4.15 -15.83 -13.53
C LYS A 30 -3.74 -16.49 -12.19
N GLU A 31 -2.43 -16.53 -11.91
CA GLU A 31 -1.89 -17.07 -10.65
C GLU A 31 -2.20 -16.20 -9.43
N GLN A 32 -2.45 -14.91 -9.63
CA GLN A 32 -2.81 -14.00 -8.54
C GLN A 32 -4.31 -14.02 -8.21
N LEU A 33 -5.15 -14.41 -9.15
CA LEU A 33 -6.58 -14.56 -8.91
C LEU A 33 -6.83 -15.72 -7.95
N GLY A 34 -7.65 -15.48 -6.92
CA GLY A 34 -7.91 -16.48 -5.87
C GLY A 34 -6.88 -16.52 -4.73
N ARG A 35 -5.85 -15.68 -4.78
CA ARG A 35 -4.86 -15.54 -3.70
C ARG A 35 -5.01 -14.21 -3.01
N GLU A 36 -5.57 -14.20 -1.81
CA GLU A 36 -5.86 -12.97 -1.04
C GLU A 36 -4.59 -12.20 -0.64
N ASP A 37 -3.44 -12.85 -0.59
CA ASP A 37 -2.11 -12.27 -0.32
C ASP A 37 -1.42 -11.71 -1.58
N SER A 38 -2.06 -11.77 -2.74
CA SER A 38 -1.47 -11.33 -4.00
C SER A 38 -1.47 -9.80 -4.15
N VAL A 39 -0.55 -9.30 -4.99
CA VAL A 39 -0.47 -7.88 -5.36
C VAL A 39 -1.77 -7.43 -6.03
N TRP A 40 -2.42 -8.29 -6.82
CA TRP A 40 -3.70 -7.99 -7.48
C TRP A 40 -4.80 -7.67 -6.46
N TYR A 41 -4.96 -8.51 -5.42
CA TYR A 41 -5.95 -8.27 -4.37
C TYR A 41 -5.58 -7.08 -3.47
N TYR A 42 -4.29 -6.85 -3.23
CA TYR A 42 -3.86 -5.66 -2.50
C TYR A 42 -4.27 -4.37 -3.23
N TYR A 43 -4.06 -4.30 -4.55
CA TYR A 43 -4.52 -3.17 -5.36
C TYR A 43 -6.05 -3.03 -5.36
N GLN A 44 -6.78 -4.14 -5.41
CA GLN A 44 -8.24 -4.11 -5.33
C GLN A 44 -8.72 -3.50 -4.00
N LYS A 45 -8.14 -3.93 -2.87
CA LYS A 45 -8.43 -3.38 -1.54
C LYS A 45 -8.07 -1.89 -1.46
N LEU A 46 -6.92 -1.49 -2.00
CA LEU A 46 -6.47 -0.09 -2.03
C LEU A 46 -7.44 0.80 -2.83
N ILE A 47 -7.88 0.34 -3.99
CA ILE A 47 -8.84 1.06 -4.83
C ILE A 47 -10.20 1.14 -4.12
N ALA A 48 -10.66 0.06 -3.50
CA ALA A 48 -11.91 0.03 -2.73
C ALA A 48 -11.87 1.02 -1.56
N LEU A 49 -10.78 1.03 -0.78
CA LEU A 49 -10.57 1.99 0.30
C LEU A 49 -10.61 3.43 -0.22
N ARG A 50 -9.89 3.72 -1.32
CA ARG A 50 -9.87 5.07 -1.92
C ARG A 50 -11.24 5.54 -2.39
N LYS A 51 -12.13 4.63 -2.78
CA LYS A 51 -13.48 4.91 -3.29
C LYS A 51 -14.57 4.77 -2.23
N SER A 52 -14.24 4.33 -1.02
CA SER A 52 -15.21 4.14 0.05
C SER A 52 -15.86 5.46 0.45
N GLU A 53 -17.11 5.41 0.88
CA GLU A 53 -17.85 6.59 1.32
C GLU A 53 -17.13 7.32 2.47
N ASP A 54 -16.52 6.58 3.39
CA ASP A 54 -15.84 7.12 4.56
C ASP A 54 -14.51 7.83 4.24
N TYR A 55 -13.82 7.46 3.13
CA TYR A 55 -12.46 7.95 2.87
C TYR A 55 -12.26 8.62 1.50
N LYS A 56 -13.25 8.56 0.59
CA LYS A 56 -13.11 9.14 -0.76
C LYS A 56 -12.77 10.64 -0.75
N GLU A 57 -13.33 11.38 0.20
CA GLU A 57 -13.10 12.83 0.33
C GLU A 57 -11.63 13.12 0.67
N VAL A 58 -11.11 12.51 1.74
CA VAL A 58 -9.73 12.73 2.17
C VAL A 58 -8.71 12.22 1.15
N PHE A 59 -8.98 11.09 0.48
CA PHE A 59 -8.10 10.58 -0.57
C PHE A 59 -8.16 11.38 -1.87
N THR A 60 -9.23 12.09 -2.16
CA THR A 60 -9.39 12.87 -3.38
C THR A 60 -8.97 14.32 -3.19
N TYR A 61 -9.45 14.96 -2.15
CA TYR A 61 -9.32 16.41 -1.94
C TYR A 61 -8.39 16.79 -0.78
N GLY A 62 -8.07 15.87 0.13
CA GLY A 62 -7.19 16.17 1.26
C GLY A 62 -5.81 16.68 0.80
N LYS A 63 -5.27 17.64 1.51
CA LYS A 63 -3.90 18.14 1.30
C LYS A 63 -2.89 17.05 1.59
N VAL A 64 -1.84 16.98 0.79
CA VAL A 64 -0.68 16.12 1.07
C VAL A 64 0.24 16.86 2.03
N VAL A 65 0.53 16.23 3.17
CA VAL A 65 1.46 16.73 4.17
C VAL A 65 2.60 15.73 4.32
N PRO A 66 3.81 16.03 3.81
CA PRO A 66 4.97 15.14 3.99
C PRO A 66 5.29 14.93 5.46
N MET A 67 5.74 13.71 5.81
CA MET A 67 6.10 13.33 7.17
C MET A 67 7.43 12.58 7.16
N PHE A 68 8.19 12.69 8.25
CA PHE A 68 9.46 11.98 8.43
C PHE A 68 10.48 12.18 7.30
N VAL A 69 10.49 13.36 6.67
CA VAL A 69 11.33 13.66 5.49
C VAL A 69 12.83 13.50 5.74
N GLU A 70 13.28 13.64 7.00
CA GLU A 70 14.68 13.45 7.40
C GLU A 70 14.99 12.01 7.90
N LYS A 71 14.01 11.10 7.82
CA LYS A 71 14.19 9.73 8.32
C LYS A 71 14.46 8.76 7.18
N ASP A 72 15.68 8.27 7.09
CA ASP A 72 16.06 7.27 6.11
C ASP A 72 15.20 6.00 6.23
N GLY A 73 14.89 5.40 5.09
CA GLY A 73 14.14 4.14 5.03
C GLY A 73 12.62 4.29 5.18
N ILE A 74 12.12 5.49 5.48
CA ILE A 74 10.68 5.77 5.57
C ILE A 74 10.23 6.71 4.46
N PHE A 75 9.15 6.34 3.80
CA PHE A 75 8.38 7.25 2.96
C PHE A 75 7.00 7.40 3.59
N ALA A 76 6.65 8.62 4.01
CA ALA A 76 5.40 8.87 4.69
C ALA A 76 4.80 10.23 4.36
N TYR A 77 3.49 10.26 4.33
CA TYR A 77 2.70 11.49 4.23
C TYR A 77 1.31 11.30 4.83
N ALA A 78 0.69 12.40 5.22
CA ALA A 78 -0.73 12.44 5.56
C ALA A 78 -1.55 13.00 4.40
N ARG A 79 -2.77 12.53 4.27
CA ARG A 79 -3.85 13.19 3.53
C ARG A 79 -4.77 13.82 4.55
N LYS A 80 -5.03 15.13 4.43
CA LYS A 80 -5.76 15.88 5.46
C LYS A 80 -6.83 16.78 4.85
N THR A 81 -8.07 16.65 5.34
CA THR A 81 -9.16 17.61 5.21
C THR A 81 -9.35 18.37 6.53
N GLU A 82 -10.41 19.16 6.66
CA GLU A 82 -10.75 19.81 7.93
C GLU A 82 -11.14 18.80 9.02
N ASP A 83 -11.87 17.74 8.63
CA ASP A 83 -12.48 16.78 9.54
C ASP A 83 -11.73 15.45 9.66
N GLN A 84 -10.85 15.14 8.71
CA GLN A 84 -10.24 13.81 8.63
C GLN A 84 -8.77 13.86 8.24
N THR A 85 -7.99 12.95 8.84
CA THR A 85 -6.60 12.71 8.47
C THR A 85 -6.36 11.23 8.27
N VAL A 86 -5.71 10.89 7.16
CA VAL A 86 -5.26 9.54 6.85
C VAL A 86 -3.75 9.56 6.68
N TYR A 87 -3.06 8.63 7.32
CA TYR A 87 -1.61 8.50 7.29
C TYR A 87 -1.21 7.33 6.39
N ILE A 88 -0.27 7.57 5.51
CA ILE A 88 0.33 6.57 4.63
C ILE A 88 1.80 6.47 4.97
N ILE A 89 2.27 5.29 5.38
CA ILE A 89 3.63 5.10 5.85
C ILE A 89 4.18 3.82 5.25
N THR A 90 5.37 3.92 4.66
CA THR A 90 6.06 2.80 4.03
C THR A 90 7.49 2.72 4.57
N ASN A 91 7.88 1.54 5.05
CA ASN A 91 9.25 1.20 5.35
C ASN A 91 9.87 0.52 4.11
N TYR A 92 10.73 1.22 3.36
CA TYR A 92 11.43 0.67 2.21
C TYR A 92 12.87 0.22 2.54
N SER A 93 13.25 0.25 3.83
CA SER A 93 14.54 -0.26 4.29
C SER A 93 14.54 -1.79 4.44
N ARG A 94 15.71 -2.33 4.76
CA ARG A 94 15.88 -3.76 5.06
C ARG A 94 15.72 -4.11 6.53
N GLU A 95 15.49 -3.10 7.39
CA GLU A 95 15.39 -3.24 8.83
C GLU A 95 14.01 -2.80 9.31
N ASP A 96 13.64 -3.26 10.50
CA ASP A 96 12.41 -2.78 11.15
C ASP A 96 12.61 -1.35 11.63
N ILE A 97 11.61 -0.51 11.38
CA ILE A 97 11.64 0.89 11.79
C ILE A 97 10.44 1.20 12.66
N THR A 98 10.68 1.94 13.74
CA THR A 98 9.62 2.49 14.58
C THR A 98 9.48 3.98 14.34
N VAL A 99 8.24 4.44 14.19
CA VAL A 99 7.87 5.86 14.08
C VAL A 99 6.78 6.22 15.10
N ASP A 100 6.82 7.43 15.58
CA ASP A 100 5.78 8.01 16.43
C ASP A 100 5.00 9.05 15.62
N LEU A 101 3.69 8.84 15.46
CA LEU A 101 2.83 9.74 14.68
C LEU A 101 2.40 11.01 15.42
N LEU A 102 2.93 11.21 16.58
CA LEU A 102 2.47 12.25 17.47
C LEU A 102 2.61 13.67 17.02
N THR A 103 1.62 14.47 17.42
CA THR A 103 1.87 15.86 17.76
C THR A 103 0.97 16.47 18.85
N THR A 104 -0.16 15.92 19.22
CA THR A 104 -1.02 16.53 20.25
C THR A 104 -1.74 15.52 21.13
N ASN A 105 -2.05 15.91 22.37
CA ASN A 105 -2.71 15.09 23.39
C ASN A 105 -4.20 14.75 23.10
N GLU A 106 -4.74 15.16 21.97
CA GLU A 106 -6.16 15.02 21.58
C GLU A 106 -6.36 14.20 20.30
N GLN A 107 -5.48 13.24 20.02
CA GLN A 107 -5.61 12.49 18.77
C GLN A 107 -6.69 11.40 18.86
N PRO A 108 -7.49 11.24 17.79
CA PRO A 108 -8.40 10.11 17.69
C PRO A 108 -7.59 8.80 17.73
N LYS A 109 -8.24 7.75 18.23
CA LYS A 109 -7.63 6.42 18.27
C LYS A 109 -7.38 5.92 16.85
N LEU A 110 -6.12 5.89 16.45
CA LEU A 110 -5.72 5.39 15.14
C LEU A 110 -6.09 3.92 14.96
N HIS A 111 -6.55 3.56 13.79
CA HIS A 111 -6.81 2.18 13.41
C HIS A 111 -6.24 1.88 12.02
N VAL A 112 -5.95 0.61 11.79
CA VAL A 112 -5.35 0.15 10.53
C VAL A 112 -6.45 0.02 9.49
N LEU A 113 -6.33 0.76 8.39
CA LEU A 113 -7.22 0.67 7.23
C LEU A 113 -6.72 -0.34 6.21
N LEU A 114 -5.40 -0.40 6.02
CA LEU A 114 -4.76 -1.34 5.12
C LEU A 114 -3.31 -1.58 5.54
N ASP A 115 -2.88 -2.82 5.50
CA ASP A 115 -1.51 -3.26 5.76
C ASP A 115 -1.15 -4.37 4.74
N ASN A 116 -0.02 -4.26 4.05
CA ASN A 116 0.40 -5.23 3.05
C ASN A 116 0.92 -6.54 3.66
N LYS A 117 1.21 -6.57 4.96
CA LYS A 117 1.70 -7.76 5.67
C LYS A 117 0.73 -8.31 6.70
N ASN A 118 -0.31 -7.56 7.07
CA ASN A 118 -1.30 -7.89 8.09
C ASN A 118 -0.71 -8.15 9.49
N ASP A 119 0.44 -7.55 9.82
CA ASP A 119 1.16 -7.76 11.07
C ASP A 119 1.65 -6.46 11.73
N VAL A 120 1.10 -5.31 11.33
CA VAL A 120 1.49 -4.02 11.88
C VAL A 120 1.28 -3.97 13.40
N CYS A 121 2.30 -3.53 14.11
CA CYS A 121 2.24 -3.31 15.55
C CYS A 121 1.99 -1.82 15.83
N LEU A 122 0.74 -1.52 16.20
CA LEU A 122 0.29 -0.18 16.58
C LEU A 122 0.07 -0.13 18.11
N ASN A 123 0.82 0.72 18.80
CA ASN A 123 0.69 0.96 20.23
C ASN A 123 0.51 2.47 20.51
N GLY A 124 -0.76 2.88 20.68
CA GLY A 124 -1.11 4.30 20.68
C GLY A 124 -0.74 4.92 19.33
N ASN A 125 0.16 5.90 19.37
CA ASN A 125 0.66 6.58 18.18
C ASN A 125 2.01 6.03 17.67
N ARG A 126 2.55 5.02 18.35
CA ARG A 126 3.79 4.37 17.98
C ARG A 126 3.53 3.19 17.06
N ILE A 127 4.19 3.19 15.90
CA ILE A 127 4.05 2.17 14.88
C ILE A 127 5.40 1.54 14.63
N ARG A 128 5.46 0.21 14.70
CA ARG A 128 6.61 -0.56 14.22
C ARG A 128 6.24 -1.18 12.87
N LEU A 129 7.08 -0.91 11.89
CA LEU A 129 6.96 -1.40 10.52
C LEU A 129 8.13 -2.33 10.22
N SER A 130 7.85 -3.53 9.80
CA SER A 130 8.87 -4.46 9.30
C SER A 130 9.41 -4.01 7.93
N SER A 131 10.56 -4.56 7.52
CA SER A 131 11.15 -4.29 6.19
C SER A 131 10.13 -4.49 5.06
N GLY A 132 9.98 -3.52 4.17
CA GLY A 132 9.03 -3.58 3.05
C GLY A 132 7.55 -3.51 3.44
N GLN A 133 7.23 -3.08 4.66
CA GLN A 133 5.85 -2.91 5.10
C GLN A 133 5.30 -1.53 4.72
N ALA A 134 4.06 -1.51 4.29
CA ALA A 134 3.29 -0.30 3.99
C ALA A 134 1.93 -0.36 4.70
N VAL A 135 1.58 0.71 5.41
CA VAL A 135 0.32 0.80 6.15
C VAL A 135 -0.43 2.09 5.82
N ILE A 136 -1.74 2.01 5.89
CA ILE A 136 -2.65 3.15 5.86
C ILE A 136 -3.42 3.15 7.17
N LEU A 137 -3.45 4.29 7.84
CA LEU A 137 -4.10 4.49 9.13
C LEU A 137 -5.11 5.65 9.04
N GLY A 138 -6.21 5.53 9.75
CA GLY A 138 -7.25 6.56 9.86
C GLY A 138 -7.71 6.76 11.30
#